data_ad8269f442b1190081f1817e0971cb09
#
_entry.id   ad8269f442b1190081f1817e0971cb09
#
_cell.length_a   1.000
_cell.length_b   1.000
_cell.length_c   1.000
_cell.angle_alpha   90.00
_cell.angle_beta   90.00
_cell.angle_gamma   90.00
#
_symmetry.space_group_name_H-M   'P 1'
#
loop_
_entity.id
_entity.type
_entity.pdbx_description
1 polymer ?
#
loop_
_entity_poly.entity_id
_entity_poly.type
_entity_poly.pdbx_seq_one_letter_code
_entity_poly.pdbx_strand_id
1 'polypeptide(L)'
;VSTLSNPHPQTLRKSASVRHLPVNLFASVMGIAGLSLAWRQASQAFGASPWIADVAGWLALAVFVVLGTGYLVKAAKYPAAVASEYRHPVAGNFFGTITIAILLLSTVVAPLSQPLAEGMWTVGTVATLAISFAISSRLLRGKIDAAHAVPAWFIPGVATLDIAVAGATMPMPWAHEVNLFAMAVGTMIALLFFTMIMARMIHHEPVPAGMVPSLLILMAPFEVGFLAYTNMTQRVDTFAALLFYFGLFIFLALAPKVFRRGLPFASGWWAISFPLAALAIAALKYAMFVQAWPVTAIAIVLLALLSIAIVVLFVLTLHILFNGDLLGG
;
A
#
# COMPACT_ATOMS: atom_id res chain seq x y z
N VAL A 1 3.30 61.84 17.93
CA VAL A 1 3.89 60.48 17.81
C VAL A 1 2.72 59.51 17.60
N SER A 2 2.41 59.23 16.33
CA SER A 2 1.36 58.29 15.95
C SER A 2 1.93 56.88 15.91
N THR A 3 1.50 56.03 16.82
CA THR A 3 1.79 54.60 16.85
C THR A 3 1.05 53.89 15.70
N LEU A 4 1.76 53.57 14.64
CA LEU A 4 1.28 52.67 13.59
C LEU A 4 1.15 51.27 14.19
N SER A 5 -0.08 50.84 14.43
CA SER A 5 -0.39 49.43 14.73
C SER A 5 -0.13 48.57 13.48
N ASN A 6 0.86 47.71 13.59
CA ASN A 6 1.11 46.67 12.60
C ASN A 6 -0.12 45.71 12.55
N PRO A 7 -0.78 45.51 11.41
CA PRO A 7 -1.81 44.51 11.30
C PRO A 7 -1.13 43.14 11.39
N HIS A 8 -1.51 42.32 12.37
CA HIS A 8 -1.20 40.90 12.41
C HIS A 8 -1.55 40.25 11.05
N PRO A 9 -0.68 39.47 10.44
CA PRO A 9 -1.03 38.73 9.24
C PRO A 9 -2.17 37.75 9.61
N GLN A 10 -3.37 38.07 9.16
CA GLN A 10 -4.48 37.15 9.17
C GLN A 10 -4.04 35.94 8.31
N THR A 11 -3.77 34.81 8.95
CA THR A 11 -3.63 33.52 8.27
C THR A 11 -4.97 33.25 7.60
N LEU A 12 -5.04 33.57 6.30
CA LEU A 12 -6.15 33.18 5.44
C LEU A 12 -6.31 31.67 5.58
N ARG A 13 -7.38 31.23 6.26
CA ARG A 13 -7.76 29.81 6.29
C ARG A 13 -7.92 29.37 4.83
N LYS A 14 -6.98 28.58 4.34
CA LYS A 14 -7.07 27.98 3.01
C LYS A 14 -8.38 27.24 2.92
N SER A 15 -9.21 27.53 1.94
CA SER A 15 -10.52 26.89 1.79
C SER A 15 -10.30 25.40 1.48
N ALA A 16 -10.80 24.53 2.35
CA ALA A 16 -10.75 23.08 2.12
C ALA A 16 -11.50 22.74 0.83
N SER A 17 -10.82 22.07 -0.10
CA SER A 17 -11.41 21.70 -1.38
C SER A 17 -11.04 20.26 -1.76
N VAL A 18 -12.03 19.53 -2.26
CA VAL A 18 -11.83 18.19 -2.84
C VAL A 18 -10.79 18.18 -3.98
N ARG A 19 -10.54 19.35 -4.61
CA ARG A 19 -9.46 19.52 -5.61
C ARG A 19 -8.11 19.03 -5.09
N HIS A 20 -7.84 19.21 -3.78
CA HIS A 20 -6.55 18.89 -3.15
C HIS A 20 -6.52 17.49 -2.52
N LEU A 21 -7.59 16.69 -2.64
CA LEU A 21 -7.62 15.30 -2.17
C LEU A 21 -6.54 14.47 -2.90
N PRO A 22 -5.47 14.03 -2.22
CA PRO A 22 -4.39 13.34 -2.90
C PRO A 22 -4.71 11.85 -3.09
N VAL A 23 -4.31 11.29 -4.25
CA VAL A 23 -4.55 9.88 -4.59
C VAL A 23 -3.83 8.92 -3.64
N ASN A 24 -2.71 9.31 -3.06
CA ASN A 24 -1.95 8.47 -2.11
C ASN A 24 -2.71 8.12 -0.82
N LEU A 25 -3.82 8.82 -0.52
CA LEU A 25 -4.68 8.45 0.62
C LEU A 25 -5.34 7.08 0.45
N PHE A 26 -5.49 6.56 -0.76
CA PHE A 26 -5.98 5.18 -0.95
C PHE A 26 -5.04 4.13 -0.35
N ALA A 27 -3.78 4.47 -0.06
CA ALA A 27 -2.89 3.62 0.73
C ALA A 27 -3.43 3.38 2.15
N SER A 28 -4.27 4.27 2.70
CA SER A 28 -4.94 4.04 3.98
C SER A 28 -5.90 2.86 3.92
N VAL A 29 -6.65 2.74 2.81
CA VAL A 29 -7.53 1.58 2.59
C VAL A 29 -6.72 0.29 2.53
N MET A 30 -5.60 0.31 1.78
CA MET A 30 -4.71 -0.85 1.69
C MET A 30 -4.18 -1.28 3.06
N GLY A 31 -3.74 -0.30 3.88
CA GLY A 31 -3.22 -0.56 5.22
C GLY A 31 -4.28 -1.11 6.17
N ILE A 32 -5.48 -0.52 6.19
CA ILE A 32 -6.58 -0.95 7.07
C ILE A 32 -7.13 -2.31 6.62
N ALA A 33 -7.30 -2.54 5.30
CA ALA A 33 -7.67 -3.85 4.77
C ALA A 33 -6.60 -4.90 5.08
N GLY A 34 -5.31 -4.54 4.92
CA GLY A 34 -4.20 -5.40 5.29
C GLY A 34 -4.18 -5.74 6.79
N LEU A 35 -4.53 -4.79 7.68
CA LEU A 35 -4.71 -5.06 9.11
C LEU A 35 -5.83 -6.09 9.35
N SER A 36 -6.98 -5.94 8.66
CA SER A 36 -8.08 -6.91 8.73
C SER A 36 -7.60 -8.30 8.34
N LEU A 37 -6.89 -8.43 7.21
CA LEU A 37 -6.36 -9.71 6.74
C LEU A 37 -5.30 -10.30 7.69
N ALA A 38 -4.43 -9.46 8.27
CA ALA A 38 -3.43 -9.89 9.25
C ALA A 38 -4.09 -10.45 10.52
N TRP A 39 -5.12 -9.79 11.07
CA TRP A 39 -5.86 -10.30 12.22
C TRP A 39 -6.69 -11.54 11.88
N ARG A 40 -7.20 -11.67 10.67
CA ARG A 40 -7.84 -12.90 10.21
C ARG A 40 -6.84 -14.06 10.15
N GLN A 41 -5.63 -13.80 9.65
CA GLN A 41 -4.55 -14.77 9.65
C GLN A 41 -4.12 -15.14 11.09
N ALA A 42 -4.06 -14.17 12.01
CA ALA A 42 -3.77 -14.42 13.43
C ALA A 42 -4.86 -15.23 14.12
N SER A 43 -6.12 -15.04 13.76
CA SER A 43 -7.23 -15.87 14.24
C SER A 43 -7.04 -17.34 13.83
N GLN A 44 -6.61 -17.59 12.60
CA GLN A 44 -6.31 -18.95 12.14
C GLN A 44 -5.05 -19.54 12.78
N ALA A 45 -4.02 -18.70 12.98
CA ALA A 45 -2.73 -19.14 13.51
C ALA A 45 -2.75 -19.41 15.02
N PHE A 46 -3.43 -18.58 15.79
CA PHE A 46 -3.32 -18.52 17.25
C PHE A 46 -4.67 -18.53 17.97
N GLY A 47 -5.79 -18.66 17.25
CA GLY A 47 -7.12 -18.59 17.86
C GLY A 47 -7.50 -17.18 18.35
N ALA A 48 -6.85 -16.12 17.79
CA ALA A 48 -7.20 -14.74 18.13
C ALA A 48 -8.66 -14.44 17.75
N SER A 49 -9.29 -13.54 18.50
CA SER A 49 -10.69 -13.20 18.25
C SER A 49 -10.89 -12.56 16.87
N PRO A 50 -11.85 -13.01 16.05
CA PRO A 50 -12.07 -12.50 14.67
C PRO A 50 -12.64 -11.09 14.62
N TRP A 51 -13.24 -10.58 15.71
CA TRP A 51 -13.91 -9.27 15.71
C TRP A 51 -12.99 -8.11 15.29
N ILE A 52 -11.68 -8.17 15.63
CA ILE A 52 -10.72 -7.13 15.23
C ILE A 52 -10.58 -7.10 13.71
N ALA A 53 -10.49 -8.28 13.09
CA ALA A 53 -10.44 -8.41 11.63
C ALA A 53 -11.70 -7.83 10.98
N ASP A 54 -12.87 -8.14 11.53
CA ASP A 54 -14.15 -7.69 10.99
C ASP A 54 -14.32 -6.17 11.12
N VAL A 55 -14.02 -5.59 12.29
CA VAL A 55 -14.06 -4.13 12.50
C VAL A 55 -13.10 -3.41 11.56
N ALA A 56 -11.87 -3.88 11.43
CA ALA A 56 -10.90 -3.29 10.50
C ALA A 56 -11.39 -3.44 9.04
N GLY A 57 -11.99 -4.56 8.67
CA GLY A 57 -12.56 -4.79 7.34
C GLY A 57 -13.68 -3.81 7.00
N TRP A 58 -14.64 -3.64 7.90
CA TRP A 58 -15.73 -2.66 7.74
C TRP A 58 -15.20 -1.22 7.67
N LEU A 59 -14.20 -0.89 8.49
CA LEU A 59 -13.55 0.42 8.44
C LEU A 59 -12.86 0.64 7.09
N ALA A 60 -12.15 -0.35 6.55
CA ALA A 60 -11.51 -0.26 5.24
C ALA A 60 -12.53 -0.01 4.12
N LEU A 61 -13.67 -0.71 4.14
CA LEU A 61 -14.78 -0.51 3.20
C LEU A 61 -15.35 0.91 3.31
N ALA A 62 -15.61 1.39 4.54
CA ALA A 62 -16.14 2.74 4.76
C ALA A 62 -15.17 3.81 4.25
N VAL A 63 -13.87 3.68 4.56
CA VAL A 63 -12.83 4.62 4.08
C VAL A 63 -12.72 4.57 2.56
N PHE A 64 -12.80 3.39 1.94
CA PHE A 64 -12.79 3.25 0.48
C PHE A 64 -13.96 3.96 -0.17
N VAL A 65 -15.17 3.81 0.35
CA VAL A 65 -16.37 4.48 -0.16
C VAL A 65 -16.24 6.00 -0.05
N VAL A 66 -15.78 6.51 1.10
CA VAL A 66 -15.59 7.96 1.33
C VAL A 66 -14.53 8.53 0.38
N LEU A 67 -13.35 7.90 0.31
CA LEU A 67 -12.27 8.36 -0.58
C LEU A 67 -12.65 8.20 -2.05
N GLY A 68 -13.28 7.09 -2.42
CA GLY A 68 -13.75 6.83 -3.78
C GLY A 68 -14.75 7.88 -4.24
N THR A 69 -15.75 8.16 -3.42
CA THR A 69 -16.74 9.21 -3.71
C THR A 69 -16.07 10.58 -3.83
N GLY A 70 -15.20 10.94 -2.88
CA GLY A 70 -14.43 12.19 -2.92
C GLY A 70 -13.58 12.31 -4.17
N TYR A 71 -12.92 11.22 -4.58
CA TYR A 71 -12.06 11.22 -5.75
C TYR A 71 -12.87 11.25 -7.07
N LEU A 72 -14.03 10.61 -7.14
CA LEU A 72 -14.96 10.73 -8.27
C LEU A 72 -15.48 12.16 -8.42
N VAL A 73 -15.84 12.82 -7.30
CA VAL A 73 -16.21 14.25 -7.31
C VAL A 73 -15.04 15.12 -7.79
N LYS A 74 -13.80 14.83 -7.34
CA LYS A 74 -12.60 15.50 -7.83
C LYS A 74 -12.43 15.30 -9.34
N ALA A 75 -12.59 14.09 -9.83
CA ALA A 75 -12.46 13.79 -11.26
C ALA A 75 -13.51 14.50 -12.12
N ALA A 76 -14.76 14.57 -11.62
CA ALA A 76 -15.84 15.25 -12.32
C ALA A 76 -15.69 16.78 -12.33
N LYS A 77 -15.29 17.39 -11.18
CA LYS A 77 -15.21 18.86 -11.05
C LYS A 77 -13.85 19.43 -11.45
N TYR A 78 -12.77 18.67 -11.29
CA TYR A 78 -11.39 19.12 -11.48
C TYR A 78 -10.56 18.12 -12.31
N PRO A 79 -10.98 17.74 -13.53
CA PRO A 79 -10.30 16.73 -14.35
C PRO A 79 -8.84 17.09 -14.66
N ALA A 80 -8.54 18.38 -14.81
CA ALA A 80 -7.17 18.85 -15.02
C ALA A 80 -6.26 18.56 -13.80
N ALA A 81 -6.78 18.64 -12.58
CA ALA A 81 -6.00 18.32 -11.38
C ALA A 81 -5.69 16.81 -11.31
N VAL A 82 -6.65 15.95 -11.66
CA VAL A 82 -6.43 14.49 -11.74
C VAL A 82 -5.43 14.15 -12.84
N ALA A 83 -5.56 14.77 -14.01
CA ALA A 83 -4.62 14.55 -15.13
C ALA A 83 -3.19 15.00 -14.77
N SER A 84 -3.04 16.13 -14.06
CA SER A 84 -1.74 16.61 -13.56
C SER A 84 -1.14 15.62 -12.55
N GLU A 85 -1.95 15.13 -11.60
CA GLU A 85 -1.51 14.14 -10.60
C GLU A 85 -1.09 12.82 -11.26
N TYR A 86 -1.83 12.34 -12.25
CA TYR A 86 -1.49 11.12 -13.00
C TYR A 86 -0.20 11.25 -13.81
N ARG A 87 0.06 12.44 -14.38
CA ARG A 87 1.28 12.70 -15.18
C ARG A 87 2.52 12.92 -14.31
N HIS A 88 2.35 13.21 -13.03
CA HIS A 88 3.48 13.44 -12.14
C HIS A 88 4.32 12.17 -11.98
N PRO A 89 5.67 12.21 -12.10
CA PRO A 89 6.53 11.03 -12.15
C PRO A 89 6.49 10.15 -10.88
N VAL A 90 6.16 10.74 -9.74
CA VAL A 90 6.03 10.01 -8.45
C VAL A 90 4.56 9.80 -8.10
N ALA A 91 3.74 10.87 -8.06
CA ALA A 91 2.34 10.77 -7.63
C ALA A 91 1.50 9.88 -8.54
N GLY A 92 1.79 9.83 -9.85
CA GLY A 92 1.08 8.98 -10.81
C GLY A 92 1.14 7.49 -10.49
N ASN A 93 2.17 7.03 -9.77
CA ASN A 93 2.26 5.62 -9.37
C ASN A 93 1.24 5.25 -8.28
N PHE A 94 0.80 6.23 -7.48
CA PHE A 94 -0.19 5.99 -6.43
C PHE A 94 -1.60 5.70 -6.96
N PHE A 95 -1.88 5.88 -8.25
CA PHE A 95 -3.13 5.38 -8.84
C PHE A 95 -3.26 3.85 -8.71
N GLY A 96 -2.14 3.13 -8.65
CA GLY A 96 -2.13 1.70 -8.33
C GLY A 96 -2.68 1.37 -6.95
N THR A 97 -2.65 2.31 -5.99
CA THR A 97 -3.23 2.06 -4.64
C THR A 97 -4.74 1.89 -4.68
N ILE A 98 -5.44 2.50 -5.64
CA ILE A 98 -6.89 2.33 -5.82
C ILE A 98 -7.18 0.88 -6.21
N THR A 99 -6.43 0.35 -7.18
CA THR A 99 -6.67 -0.99 -7.70
C THR A 99 -6.26 -2.08 -6.70
N ILE A 100 -5.14 -1.89 -5.99
CA ILE A 100 -4.74 -2.77 -4.89
C ILE A 100 -5.80 -2.76 -3.78
N ALA A 101 -6.33 -1.58 -3.42
CA ALA A 101 -7.39 -1.48 -2.42
C ALA A 101 -8.63 -2.31 -2.83
N ILE A 102 -9.04 -2.28 -4.09
CA ILE A 102 -10.16 -3.09 -4.59
C ILE A 102 -9.84 -4.59 -4.47
N LEU A 103 -8.62 -5.02 -4.83
CA LEU A 103 -8.19 -6.41 -4.72
C LEU A 103 -8.18 -6.89 -3.26
N LEU A 104 -7.62 -6.10 -2.34
CA LEU A 104 -7.62 -6.44 -0.90
C LEU A 104 -9.03 -6.49 -0.32
N LEU A 105 -9.86 -5.52 -0.68
CA LEU A 105 -11.26 -5.50 -0.25
C LEU A 105 -12.05 -6.68 -0.80
N SER A 106 -11.73 -7.20 -1.99
CA SER A 106 -12.35 -8.44 -2.48
C SER A 106 -12.13 -9.61 -1.52
N THR A 107 -10.92 -9.73 -0.96
CA THR A 107 -10.59 -10.75 0.05
C THR A 107 -11.28 -10.48 1.40
N VAL A 108 -11.44 -9.21 1.77
CA VAL A 108 -12.16 -8.81 3.00
C VAL A 108 -13.63 -9.20 2.92
N VAL A 109 -14.28 -8.98 1.76
CA VAL A 109 -15.72 -9.24 1.60
C VAL A 109 -16.06 -10.70 1.22
N ALA A 110 -15.08 -11.50 0.82
CA ALA A 110 -15.31 -12.88 0.38
C ALA A 110 -16.13 -13.73 1.38
N PRO A 111 -15.90 -13.65 2.71
CA PRO A 111 -16.71 -14.39 3.68
C PRO A 111 -18.17 -13.90 3.78
N LEU A 112 -18.45 -12.66 3.34
CA LEU A 112 -19.79 -12.05 3.39
C LEU A 112 -20.57 -12.31 2.11
N SER A 113 -19.89 -12.22 0.96
CA SER A 113 -20.53 -12.38 -0.36
C SER A 113 -19.47 -12.78 -1.39
N GLN A 114 -19.46 -14.04 -1.75
CA GLN A 114 -18.58 -14.59 -2.79
C GLN A 114 -18.79 -13.90 -4.15
N PRO A 115 -20.04 -13.68 -4.65
CA PRO A 115 -20.23 -12.99 -5.93
C PRO A 115 -19.70 -11.56 -5.94
N LEU A 116 -19.84 -10.83 -4.82
CA LEU A 116 -19.28 -9.49 -4.69
C LEU A 116 -17.73 -9.52 -4.73
N ALA A 117 -17.13 -10.47 -4.04
CA ALA A 117 -15.67 -10.66 -4.04
C ALA A 117 -15.14 -10.96 -5.45
N GLU A 118 -15.82 -11.83 -6.20
CA GLU A 118 -15.46 -12.18 -7.59
C GLU A 118 -15.57 -10.95 -8.51
N GLY A 119 -16.66 -10.19 -8.39
CA GLY A 119 -16.83 -8.95 -9.13
C GLY A 119 -15.75 -7.92 -8.82
N MET A 120 -15.47 -7.69 -7.53
CA MET A 120 -14.42 -6.77 -7.09
C MET A 120 -13.02 -7.24 -7.56
N TRP A 121 -12.72 -8.54 -7.43
CA TRP A 121 -11.45 -9.08 -7.88
C TRP A 121 -11.29 -8.92 -9.40
N THR A 122 -12.33 -9.21 -10.18
CA THR A 122 -12.30 -9.07 -11.65
C THR A 122 -12.07 -7.61 -12.06
N VAL A 123 -12.82 -6.66 -11.48
CA VAL A 123 -12.65 -5.23 -11.75
C VAL A 123 -11.25 -4.76 -11.31
N GLY A 124 -10.82 -5.14 -10.11
CA GLY A 124 -9.50 -4.83 -9.58
C GLY A 124 -8.37 -5.37 -10.48
N THR A 125 -8.51 -6.61 -10.96
CA THR A 125 -7.56 -7.26 -11.87
C THR A 125 -7.41 -6.51 -13.19
N VAL A 126 -8.52 -6.21 -13.87
CA VAL A 126 -8.52 -5.47 -15.15
C VAL A 126 -7.91 -4.08 -14.95
N ALA A 127 -8.32 -3.37 -13.92
CA ALA A 127 -7.80 -2.04 -13.62
C ALA A 127 -6.29 -2.07 -13.27
N THR A 128 -5.86 -3.05 -12.48
CA THR A 128 -4.44 -3.23 -12.11
C THR A 128 -3.58 -3.51 -13.34
N LEU A 129 -3.99 -4.44 -14.19
CA LEU A 129 -3.25 -4.75 -15.42
C LEU A 129 -3.18 -3.55 -16.36
N ALA A 130 -4.29 -2.80 -16.50
CA ALA A 130 -4.33 -1.59 -17.34
C ALA A 130 -3.37 -0.50 -16.81
N ILE A 131 -3.36 -0.23 -15.49
CA ILE A 131 -2.45 0.76 -14.89
C ILE A 131 -1.00 0.29 -14.97
N SER A 132 -0.71 -0.97 -14.67
CA SER A 132 0.64 -1.53 -14.77
C SER A 132 1.17 -1.45 -16.20
N PHE A 133 0.35 -1.79 -17.19
CA PHE A 133 0.71 -1.64 -18.60
C PHE A 133 0.96 -0.19 -18.99
N ALA A 134 0.06 0.74 -18.60
CA ALA A 134 0.20 2.15 -18.93
C ALA A 134 1.47 2.76 -18.33
N ILE A 135 1.79 2.45 -17.07
CA ILE A 135 2.99 2.97 -16.40
C ILE A 135 4.26 2.32 -16.96
N SER A 136 4.28 0.99 -17.14
CA SER A 136 5.42 0.29 -17.74
C SER A 136 5.70 0.78 -19.16
N SER A 137 4.65 0.96 -19.98
CA SER A 137 4.79 1.54 -21.34
C SER A 137 5.35 2.95 -21.30
N ARG A 138 4.97 3.77 -20.31
CA ARG A 138 5.53 5.12 -20.12
C ARG A 138 7.01 5.08 -19.77
N LEU A 139 7.43 4.15 -18.89
CA LEU A 139 8.83 3.98 -18.52
C LEU A 139 9.67 3.50 -19.71
N LEU A 140 9.16 2.55 -20.49
CA LEU A 140 9.84 2.01 -21.68
C LEU A 140 10.00 3.00 -22.83
N ARG A 141 9.22 4.09 -22.84
CA ARG A 141 9.41 5.18 -23.83
C ARG A 141 10.68 6.00 -23.58
N GLY A 142 11.33 5.81 -22.45
CA GLY A 142 12.56 6.50 -22.07
C GLY A 142 12.36 7.95 -21.63
N LYS A 143 13.46 8.68 -21.48
CA LYS A 143 13.50 10.11 -21.09
C LYS A 143 13.05 10.37 -19.65
N ILE A 144 13.06 9.35 -18.77
CA ILE A 144 12.81 9.53 -17.34
C ILE A 144 14.15 9.66 -16.65
N ASP A 145 14.31 10.73 -15.87
CA ASP A 145 15.53 10.94 -15.08
C ASP A 145 15.65 9.82 -14.02
N ALA A 146 16.84 9.21 -13.92
CA ALA A 146 17.14 8.17 -12.95
C ALA A 146 16.92 8.63 -11.50
N ALA A 147 17.02 9.95 -11.22
CA ALA A 147 16.71 10.53 -9.91
C ALA A 147 15.25 10.30 -9.47
N HIS A 148 14.33 10.05 -10.41
CA HIS A 148 12.93 9.74 -10.13
C HIS A 148 12.67 8.24 -9.87
N ALA A 149 13.69 7.38 -9.93
CA ALA A 149 13.56 5.97 -9.54
C ALA A 149 13.41 5.86 -8.02
N VAL A 150 12.19 5.98 -7.54
CA VAL A 150 11.84 5.98 -6.11
C VAL A 150 10.95 4.79 -5.76
N PRO A 151 10.86 4.38 -4.48
CA PRO A 151 10.08 3.20 -4.08
C PRO A 151 8.63 3.19 -4.56
N ALA A 152 8.01 4.35 -4.79
CA ALA A 152 6.65 4.44 -5.34
C ALA A 152 6.50 3.77 -6.72
N TRP A 153 7.58 3.53 -7.48
CA TRP A 153 7.54 2.79 -8.75
C TRP A 153 7.09 1.35 -8.58
N PHE A 154 7.30 0.77 -7.39
CA PHE A 154 6.81 -0.58 -7.12
C PHE A 154 5.29 -0.68 -7.09
N ILE A 155 4.57 0.40 -6.73
CA ILE A 155 3.13 0.31 -6.51
C ILE A 155 2.41 -0.29 -7.74
N PRO A 156 2.54 0.22 -8.97
CA PRO A 156 1.90 -0.39 -10.13
C PRO A 156 2.51 -1.75 -10.54
N GLY A 157 3.80 -1.97 -10.26
CA GLY A 157 4.48 -3.23 -10.57
C GLY A 157 4.06 -4.35 -9.64
N VAL A 158 4.12 -4.10 -8.33
CA VAL A 158 3.76 -5.08 -7.28
C VAL A 158 2.25 -5.32 -7.24
N ALA A 159 1.43 -4.33 -7.63
CA ALA A 159 -0.02 -4.46 -7.71
C ALA A 159 -0.47 -5.69 -8.51
N THR A 160 0.31 -6.14 -9.50
CA THR A 160 0.00 -7.36 -10.25
C THR A 160 0.19 -8.62 -9.40
N LEU A 161 1.10 -8.63 -8.43
CA LEU A 161 1.23 -9.74 -7.47
C LEU A 161 0.00 -9.85 -6.57
N ASP A 162 -0.63 -8.73 -6.21
CA ASP A 162 -1.86 -8.71 -5.40
C ASP A 162 -3.04 -9.37 -6.11
N ILE A 163 -3.04 -9.40 -7.46
CA ILE A 163 -4.03 -10.17 -8.23
C ILE A 163 -3.95 -11.66 -7.84
N ALA A 164 -2.74 -12.22 -7.79
CA ALA A 164 -2.53 -13.62 -7.41
C ALA A 164 -2.74 -13.86 -5.90
N VAL A 165 -2.43 -12.88 -5.05
CA VAL A 165 -2.70 -12.96 -3.60
C VAL A 165 -4.20 -13.11 -3.35
N ALA A 166 -5.01 -12.24 -3.94
CA ALA A 166 -6.47 -12.26 -3.78
C ALA A 166 -7.16 -13.32 -4.65
N GLY A 167 -6.54 -13.66 -5.78
CA GLY A 167 -7.15 -14.51 -6.81
C GLY A 167 -6.99 -16.01 -6.59
N ALA A 168 -6.15 -16.46 -5.67
CA ALA A 168 -5.87 -17.88 -5.46
C ALA A 168 -7.12 -18.70 -5.04
N THR A 169 -8.12 -18.05 -4.47
CA THR A 169 -9.38 -18.67 -4.04
C THR A 169 -10.55 -18.38 -4.96
N MET A 170 -10.32 -17.70 -6.08
CA MET A 170 -11.38 -17.35 -7.02
C MET A 170 -11.81 -18.59 -7.82
N PRO A 171 -13.12 -18.88 -7.89
CA PRO A 171 -13.62 -20.15 -8.43
C PRO A 171 -13.70 -20.18 -9.96
N MET A 172 -13.47 -19.03 -10.64
CA MET A 172 -13.58 -18.97 -12.09
C MET A 172 -12.49 -19.80 -12.76
N PRO A 173 -12.81 -20.62 -13.78
CA PRO A 173 -11.81 -21.50 -14.44
C PRO A 173 -10.60 -20.75 -15.02
N TRP A 174 -10.79 -19.50 -15.44
CA TRP A 174 -9.73 -18.67 -16.01
C TRP A 174 -8.88 -17.94 -14.96
N ALA A 175 -9.30 -17.90 -13.69
CA ALA A 175 -8.61 -17.15 -12.63
C ALA A 175 -7.18 -17.64 -12.42
N HIS A 176 -6.95 -18.96 -12.52
CA HIS A 176 -5.62 -19.55 -12.34
C HIS A 176 -4.60 -18.99 -13.34
N GLU A 177 -4.93 -18.96 -14.63
CA GLU A 177 -4.04 -18.46 -15.68
C GLU A 177 -3.80 -16.95 -15.56
N VAL A 178 -4.84 -16.18 -15.19
CA VAL A 178 -4.69 -14.74 -14.92
C VAL A 178 -3.77 -14.50 -13.73
N ASN A 179 -3.88 -15.28 -12.66
CA ASN A 179 -3.00 -15.20 -11.50
C ASN A 179 -1.54 -15.54 -11.88
N LEU A 180 -1.31 -16.58 -12.66
CA LEU A 180 0.04 -16.93 -13.15
C LEU A 180 0.64 -15.82 -14.02
N PHE A 181 -0.14 -15.29 -14.96
CA PHE A 181 0.29 -14.15 -15.79
C PHE A 181 0.64 -12.94 -14.92
N ALA A 182 -0.23 -12.58 -14.00
CA ALA A 182 -0.05 -11.43 -13.10
C ALA A 182 1.19 -11.62 -12.20
N MET A 183 1.39 -12.82 -11.68
CA MET A 183 2.55 -13.16 -10.85
C MET A 183 3.85 -13.10 -11.67
N ALA A 184 3.86 -13.61 -12.91
CA ALA A 184 5.01 -13.52 -13.79
C ALA A 184 5.39 -12.07 -14.10
N VAL A 185 4.41 -11.24 -14.50
CA VAL A 185 4.61 -9.81 -14.78
C VAL A 185 5.13 -9.08 -13.52
N GLY A 186 4.46 -9.27 -12.39
CA GLY A 186 4.80 -8.60 -11.14
C GLY A 186 6.19 -8.96 -10.64
N THR A 187 6.57 -10.24 -10.69
CA THR A 187 7.89 -10.70 -10.26
C THR A 187 9.01 -10.11 -11.13
N MET A 188 8.85 -10.14 -12.45
CA MET A 188 9.89 -9.60 -13.35
C MET A 188 10.03 -8.09 -13.24
N ILE A 189 8.91 -7.35 -13.17
CA ILE A 189 8.92 -5.89 -12.97
C ILE A 189 9.51 -5.55 -11.59
N ALA A 190 9.17 -6.30 -10.55
CA ALA A 190 9.71 -6.08 -9.21
C ALA A 190 11.24 -6.23 -9.17
N LEU A 191 11.81 -7.24 -9.81
CA LEU A 191 13.27 -7.43 -9.89
C LEU A 191 13.96 -6.27 -10.62
N LEU A 192 13.40 -5.86 -11.76
CA LEU A 192 13.93 -4.73 -12.53
C LEU A 192 13.90 -3.43 -11.71
N PHE A 193 12.75 -3.11 -11.11
CA PHE A 193 12.61 -1.88 -10.32
C PHE A 193 13.42 -1.92 -9.04
N PHE A 194 13.55 -3.07 -8.40
CA PHE A 194 14.41 -3.20 -7.22
C PHE A 194 15.85 -2.81 -7.55
N THR A 195 16.39 -3.35 -8.64
CA THR A 195 17.76 -3.03 -9.08
C THR A 195 17.91 -1.54 -9.40
N MET A 196 16.96 -0.95 -10.14
CA MET A 196 17.01 0.47 -10.52
C MET A 196 16.90 1.40 -9.31
N ILE A 197 15.98 1.11 -8.38
CA ILE A 197 15.77 1.93 -7.19
C ILE A 197 16.96 1.79 -6.24
N MET A 198 17.50 0.58 -6.06
CA MET A 198 18.71 0.36 -5.26
C MET A 198 19.92 1.10 -5.86
N ALA A 199 20.13 1.03 -7.17
CA ALA A 199 21.18 1.78 -7.85
C ALA A 199 21.02 3.30 -7.60
N ARG A 200 19.80 3.82 -7.73
CA ARG A 200 19.50 5.22 -7.43
C ARG A 200 19.78 5.56 -5.96
N MET A 201 19.40 4.71 -5.02
CA MET A 201 19.60 4.96 -3.58
C MET A 201 21.08 4.94 -3.19
N ILE A 202 21.91 4.17 -3.91
CA ILE A 202 23.36 4.06 -3.67
C ILE A 202 24.11 5.24 -4.29
N HIS A 203 23.71 5.67 -5.49
CA HIS A 203 24.52 6.58 -6.31
C HIS A 203 24.01 8.03 -6.34
N HIS A 204 22.80 8.31 -5.87
CA HIS A 204 22.22 9.65 -5.88
C HIS A 204 21.90 10.14 -4.46
N GLU A 205 21.59 11.43 -4.36
CA GLU A 205 21.19 12.09 -3.11
C GLU A 205 20.04 11.35 -2.38
N PRO A 206 20.03 11.36 -1.05
CA PRO A 206 18.97 10.75 -0.27
C PRO A 206 17.58 11.29 -0.67
N VAL A 207 16.56 10.46 -0.52
CA VAL A 207 15.17 10.91 -0.75
C VAL A 207 14.79 12.03 0.23
N PRO A 208 13.99 13.04 -0.19
CA PRO A 208 13.48 14.09 0.68
C PRO A 208 12.79 13.54 1.93
N ALA A 209 12.82 14.29 3.04
CA ALA A 209 12.28 13.86 4.33
C ALA A 209 10.81 13.39 4.24
N GLY A 210 9.97 14.07 3.46
CA GLY A 210 8.56 13.67 3.24
C GLY A 210 8.37 12.35 2.50
N MET A 211 9.41 11.85 1.81
CA MET A 211 9.39 10.58 1.10
C MET A 211 10.04 9.42 1.88
N VAL A 212 10.72 9.71 2.99
CA VAL A 212 11.39 8.68 3.80
C VAL A 212 10.46 7.52 4.20
N PRO A 213 9.19 7.74 4.59
CA PRO A 213 8.28 6.65 4.89
C PRO A 213 8.09 5.67 3.71
N SER A 214 8.11 6.16 2.47
CA SER A 214 7.96 5.30 1.28
C SER A 214 9.10 4.30 1.07
N LEU A 215 10.23 4.44 1.78
CA LEU A 215 11.32 3.47 1.71
C LEU A 215 10.89 2.05 2.12
N LEU A 216 9.89 1.91 3.00
CA LEU A 216 9.38 0.58 3.36
C LEU A 216 8.67 -0.13 2.20
N ILE A 217 8.29 0.58 1.13
CA ILE A 217 7.75 -0.08 -0.08
C ILE A 217 8.80 -1.03 -0.70
N LEU A 218 10.10 -0.81 -0.44
CA LEU A 218 11.18 -1.70 -0.95
C LEU A 218 11.03 -3.16 -0.51
N MET A 219 10.42 -3.44 0.64
CA MET A 219 10.20 -4.81 1.09
C MET A 219 8.95 -5.45 0.46
N ALA A 220 7.99 -4.65 -0.01
CA ALA A 220 6.70 -5.13 -0.50
C ALA A 220 6.78 -6.21 -1.58
N PRO A 221 7.67 -6.12 -2.60
CA PRO A 221 7.78 -7.16 -3.63
C PRO A 221 8.07 -8.56 -3.08
N PHE A 222 8.83 -8.65 -2.01
CA PHE A 222 9.25 -9.91 -1.41
C PHE A 222 8.12 -10.51 -0.56
N GLU A 223 7.46 -9.69 0.22
CA GLU A 223 6.35 -10.13 1.08
C GLU A 223 5.08 -10.44 0.27
N VAL A 224 4.73 -9.58 -0.67
CA VAL A 224 3.59 -9.85 -1.56
C VAL A 224 3.92 -11.03 -2.49
N GLY A 225 5.17 -11.15 -2.94
CA GLY A 225 5.66 -12.31 -3.68
C GLY A 225 5.56 -13.61 -2.88
N PHE A 226 5.93 -13.59 -1.59
CA PHE A 226 5.73 -14.72 -0.67
C PHE A 226 4.24 -15.10 -0.60
N LEU A 227 3.35 -14.12 -0.42
CA LEU A 227 1.92 -14.37 -0.32
C LEU A 227 1.34 -14.91 -1.63
N ALA A 228 1.68 -14.31 -2.76
CA ALA A 228 1.25 -14.77 -4.08
C ALA A 228 1.72 -16.21 -4.34
N TYR A 229 3.02 -16.47 -4.15
CA TYR A 229 3.61 -17.78 -4.36
C TYR A 229 2.96 -18.85 -3.47
N THR A 230 2.88 -18.61 -2.16
CA THR A 230 2.34 -19.58 -1.22
C THR A 230 0.83 -19.77 -1.35
N ASN A 231 0.08 -18.76 -1.83
CA ASN A 231 -1.35 -18.90 -2.14
C ASN A 231 -1.57 -19.69 -3.41
N MET A 232 -0.73 -19.52 -4.45
CA MET A 232 -0.86 -20.23 -5.71
C MET A 232 -0.38 -21.68 -5.63
N THR A 233 0.75 -21.92 -4.96
CA THR A 233 1.35 -23.25 -4.86
C THR A 233 0.81 -24.09 -3.71
N GLN A 234 0.12 -23.47 -2.74
CA GLN A 234 -0.31 -24.06 -1.47
C GLN A 234 0.86 -24.70 -0.69
N ARG A 235 2.07 -24.15 -0.86
CA ARG A 235 3.31 -24.65 -0.25
C ARG A 235 4.09 -23.50 0.37
N VAL A 236 4.77 -23.81 1.47
CA VAL A 236 5.77 -22.94 2.08
C VAL A 236 7.10 -23.72 2.03
N ASP A 237 7.89 -23.45 1.04
CA ASP A 237 9.17 -24.12 0.80
C ASP A 237 10.36 -23.16 1.00
N THR A 238 11.56 -23.60 0.62
CA THR A 238 12.79 -22.82 0.73
C THR A 238 12.71 -21.51 -0.07
N PHE A 239 12.05 -21.51 -1.23
CA PHE A 239 11.91 -20.27 -2.02
C PHE A 239 11.01 -19.27 -1.31
N ALA A 240 9.90 -19.72 -0.75
CA ALA A 240 9.04 -18.88 0.09
C ALA A 240 9.82 -18.33 1.30
N ALA A 241 10.62 -19.16 1.98
CA ALA A 241 11.45 -18.73 3.09
C ALA A 241 12.46 -17.64 2.71
N LEU A 242 13.10 -17.76 1.53
CA LEU A 242 14.02 -16.74 1.01
C LEU A 242 13.31 -15.40 0.80
N LEU A 243 12.11 -15.39 0.23
CA LEU A 243 11.33 -14.17 0.05
C LEU A 243 11.01 -13.51 1.40
N PHE A 244 10.48 -14.27 2.35
CA PHE A 244 10.13 -13.77 3.68
C PHE A 244 11.35 -13.19 4.41
N TYR A 245 12.46 -13.94 4.50
CA TYR A 245 13.63 -13.46 5.23
C TYR A 245 14.31 -12.27 4.56
N PHE A 246 14.28 -12.19 3.23
CA PHE A 246 14.85 -11.03 2.55
C PHE A 246 13.98 -9.78 2.76
N GLY A 247 12.66 -9.88 2.71
CA GLY A 247 11.77 -8.77 3.04
C GLY A 247 11.93 -8.33 4.50
N LEU A 248 12.00 -9.27 5.44
CA LEU A 248 12.29 -8.99 6.85
C LEU A 248 13.65 -8.28 7.03
N PHE A 249 14.69 -8.72 6.31
CA PHE A 249 16.01 -8.06 6.33
C PHE A 249 15.91 -6.60 5.85
N ILE A 250 15.22 -6.35 4.73
CA ILE A 250 15.00 -4.98 4.22
C ILE A 250 14.23 -4.14 5.23
N PHE A 251 13.21 -4.70 5.88
CA PHE A 251 12.50 -4.02 6.96
C PHE A 251 13.43 -3.61 8.08
N LEU A 252 14.23 -4.53 8.62
CA LEU A 252 15.16 -4.28 9.73
C LEU A 252 16.22 -3.23 9.36
N ALA A 253 16.70 -3.25 8.12
CA ALA A 253 17.67 -2.28 7.63
C ALA A 253 17.08 -0.86 7.49
N LEU A 254 15.81 -0.73 7.11
CA LEU A 254 15.17 0.55 6.84
C LEU A 254 14.40 1.13 8.03
N ALA A 255 13.91 0.30 8.96
CA ALA A 255 13.12 0.72 10.09
C ALA A 255 13.76 1.84 10.93
N PRO A 256 15.06 1.79 11.29
CA PRO A 256 15.69 2.88 12.05
C PRO A 256 15.69 4.22 11.31
N LYS A 257 15.76 4.20 9.97
CA LYS A 257 15.74 5.40 9.13
C LYS A 257 14.31 5.96 9.00
N VAL A 258 13.33 5.09 8.85
CA VAL A 258 11.93 5.48 8.65
C VAL A 258 11.29 5.94 9.96
N PHE A 259 11.54 5.23 11.07
CA PHE A 259 10.93 5.57 12.37
C PHE A 259 11.78 6.53 13.21
N ARG A 260 12.75 7.23 12.59
CA ARG A 260 13.52 8.26 13.29
C ARG A 260 12.63 9.43 13.71
N ARG A 261 12.97 10.06 14.83
CA ARG A 261 12.29 11.27 15.30
C ARG A 261 12.50 12.46 14.34
N GLY A 262 11.54 13.38 14.30
CA GLY A 262 11.65 14.64 13.57
C GLY A 262 11.18 14.60 12.11
N LEU A 263 10.64 13.50 11.62
CA LEU A 263 9.99 13.47 10.31
C LEU A 263 8.58 14.05 10.44
N PRO A 264 8.21 15.05 9.59
CA PRO A 264 6.87 15.63 9.64
C PRO A 264 5.83 14.60 9.17
N PHE A 265 4.66 14.60 9.84
CA PHE A 265 3.55 13.77 9.39
C PHE A 265 2.86 14.41 8.17
N ALA A 266 2.56 13.58 7.18
CA ALA A 266 1.80 13.92 5.98
C ALA A 266 1.10 12.66 5.46
N SER A 267 0.16 12.79 4.50
CA SER A 267 -0.54 11.65 3.88
C SER A 267 0.41 10.59 3.30
N GLY A 268 1.63 10.97 2.92
CA GLY A 268 2.68 10.05 2.45
C GLY A 268 3.11 8.98 3.45
N TRP A 269 2.85 9.17 4.75
CA TRP A 269 3.13 8.16 5.77
C TRP A 269 2.31 6.87 5.60
N TRP A 270 1.16 6.93 4.94
CA TRP A 270 0.40 5.72 4.62
C TRP A 270 1.15 4.74 3.71
N ALA A 271 2.23 5.17 3.08
CA ALA A 271 3.11 4.30 2.29
C ALA A 271 3.77 3.16 3.10
N ILE A 272 3.87 3.29 4.45
CA ILE A 272 4.39 2.21 5.30
C ILE A 272 3.35 1.11 5.57
N SER A 273 2.07 1.41 5.47
CA SER A 273 0.99 0.60 6.03
C SER A 273 0.83 -0.76 5.33
N PHE A 274 0.75 -0.75 4.00
CA PHE A 274 0.58 -1.98 3.22
C PHE A 274 1.83 -2.88 3.26
N PRO A 275 3.07 -2.38 3.09
CA PRO A 275 4.25 -3.20 3.26
C PRO A 275 4.34 -3.86 4.65
N LEU A 276 4.03 -3.13 5.72
CA LEU A 276 3.97 -3.72 7.07
C LEU A 276 2.87 -4.78 7.20
N ALA A 277 1.71 -4.57 6.56
CA ALA A 277 0.64 -5.56 6.56
C ALA A 277 1.06 -6.84 5.83
N ALA A 278 1.68 -6.71 4.64
CA ALA A 278 2.19 -7.86 3.89
C ALA A 278 3.24 -8.64 4.69
N LEU A 279 4.20 -7.93 5.32
CA LEU A 279 5.21 -8.54 6.19
C LEU A 279 4.57 -9.26 7.39
N ALA A 280 3.59 -8.65 8.06
CA ALA A 280 2.92 -9.28 9.19
C ALA A 280 2.13 -10.54 8.78
N ILE A 281 1.40 -10.49 7.65
CA ILE A 281 0.66 -11.64 7.13
C ILE A 281 1.62 -12.76 6.71
N ALA A 282 2.73 -12.42 6.02
CA ALA A 282 3.76 -13.37 5.63
C ALA A 282 4.40 -14.05 6.85
N ALA A 283 4.74 -13.26 7.89
CA ALA A 283 5.28 -13.77 9.13
C ALA A 283 4.32 -14.72 9.86
N LEU A 284 3.04 -14.37 9.95
CA LEU A 284 2.00 -15.21 10.54
C LEU A 284 1.86 -16.54 9.77
N LYS A 285 1.79 -16.47 8.44
CA LYS A 285 1.69 -17.66 7.59
C LYS A 285 2.93 -18.54 7.68
N TYR A 286 4.12 -17.93 7.74
CA TYR A 286 5.39 -18.65 7.86
C TYR A 286 5.51 -19.30 9.26
N ALA A 287 5.08 -18.58 10.33
CA ALA A 287 5.06 -19.12 11.69
C ALA A 287 4.16 -20.36 11.84
N MET A 288 3.00 -20.38 11.17
CA MET A 288 2.11 -21.55 11.14
C MET A 288 2.78 -22.78 10.53
N PHE A 289 3.65 -22.57 9.54
CA PHE A 289 4.37 -23.65 8.86
C PHE A 289 5.56 -24.14 9.68
N VAL A 290 6.42 -23.22 10.15
CA VAL A 290 7.68 -23.58 10.85
C VAL A 290 7.43 -24.05 12.28
N GLN A 291 6.39 -23.54 12.94
CA GLN A 291 6.00 -23.85 14.33
C GLN A 291 7.15 -23.67 15.35
N ALA A 292 8.09 -22.75 15.05
CA ALA A 292 9.21 -22.44 15.93
C ALA A 292 8.95 -21.15 16.71
N TRP A 293 9.20 -21.16 18.03
CA TRP A 293 8.91 -20.01 18.89
C TRP A 293 9.55 -18.68 18.46
N PRO A 294 10.78 -18.63 17.87
CA PRO A 294 11.34 -17.34 17.45
C PRO A 294 10.56 -16.72 16.30
N VAL A 295 10.11 -17.53 15.33
CA VAL A 295 9.32 -17.07 14.18
C VAL A 295 7.93 -16.62 14.64
N THR A 296 7.33 -17.34 15.58
CA THR A 296 6.05 -16.96 16.20
C THR A 296 6.19 -15.62 16.95
N ALA A 297 7.27 -15.42 17.70
CA ALA A 297 7.53 -14.15 18.38
C ALA A 297 7.68 -12.98 17.37
N ILE A 298 8.41 -13.18 16.27
CA ILE A 298 8.54 -12.19 15.20
C ILE A 298 7.15 -11.85 14.62
N ALA A 299 6.32 -12.85 14.33
CA ALA A 299 4.98 -12.64 13.78
C ALA A 299 4.08 -11.82 14.72
N ILE A 300 4.10 -12.11 16.01
CA ILE A 300 3.35 -11.37 17.03
C ILE A 300 3.83 -9.92 17.14
N VAL A 301 5.15 -9.71 17.17
CA VAL A 301 5.74 -8.34 17.21
C VAL A 301 5.36 -7.54 15.97
N LEU A 302 5.42 -8.14 14.78
CA LEU A 302 5.05 -7.47 13.54
C LEU A 302 3.55 -7.17 13.47
N LEU A 303 2.68 -8.06 13.95
CA LEU A 303 1.24 -7.80 14.04
C LEU A 303 0.94 -6.64 15.02
N ALA A 304 1.61 -6.61 16.17
CA ALA A 304 1.47 -5.53 17.14
C ALA A 304 1.96 -4.19 16.54
N LEU A 305 3.12 -4.19 15.89
CA LEU A 305 3.67 -3.02 15.21
C LEU A 305 2.72 -2.49 14.13
N LEU A 306 2.18 -3.37 13.28
CA LEU A 306 1.18 -3.04 12.27
C LEU A 306 -0.05 -2.39 12.92
N SER A 307 -0.59 -3.01 13.97
CA SER A 307 -1.79 -2.52 14.65
C SER A 307 -1.57 -1.11 15.22
N ILE A 308 -0.45 -0.90 15.89
CA ILE A 308 -0.08 0.43 16.42
C ILE A 308 0.09 1.44 15.28
N ALA A 309 0.82 1.07 14.23
CA ALA A 309 1.07 1.95 13.09
C ALA A 309 -0.24 2.40 12.43
N ILE A 310 -1.18 1.49 12.17
CA ILE A 310 -2.47 1.82 11.55
C ILE A 310 -3.29 2.75 12.44
N VAL A 311 -3.38 2.50 13.75
CA VAL A 311 -4.09 3.36 14.69
C VAL A 311 -3.48 4.77 14.71
N VAL A 312 -2.15 4.87 14.81
CA VAL A 312 -1.45 6.16 14.82
C VAL A 312 -1.67 6.92 13.52
N LEU A 313 -1.48 6.26 12.37
CA LEU A 313 -1.70 6.87 11.06
C LEU A 313 -3.14 7.36 10.90
N PHE A 314 -4.11 6.57 11.34
CA PHE A 314 -5.53 6.92 11.25
C PHE A 314 -5.86 8.15 12.11
N VAL A 315 -5.45 8.17 13.38
CA VAL A 315 -5.66 9.29 14.29
C VAL A 315 -5.00 10.57 13.78
N LEU A 316 -3.74 10.49 13.33
CA LEU A 316 -3.03 11.65 12.78
C LEU A 316 -3.67 12.15 11.47
N THR A 317 -4.20 11.24 10.64
CA THR A 317 -4.92 11.64 9.41
C THR A 317 -6.22 12.36 9.74
N LEU A 318 -6.98 11.87 10.71
CA LEU A 318 -8.17 12.59 11.18
C LEU A 318 -7.81 13.95 11.74
N HIS A 319 -6.71 14.06 12.49
CA HIS A 319 -6.24 15.33 13.04
C HIS A 319 -5.97 16.37 11.94
N ILE A 320 -5.16 16.02 10.90
CA ILE A 320 -4.89 16.93 9.78
C ILE A 320 -6.13 17.21 8.91
N LEU A 321 -7.09 16.28 8.85
CA LEU A 321 -8.36 16.48 8.16
C LEU A 321 -9.22 17.53 8.87
N PHE A 322 -9.40 17.40 10.19
CA PHE A 322 -10.21 18.33 10.98
C PHE A 322 -9.58 19.72 11.14
N ASN A 323 -8.26 19.80 11.13
CA ASN A 323 -7.54 21.08 11.10
C ASN A 323 -7.59 21.77 9.73
N GLY A 324 -8.06 21.08 8.68
CA GLY A 324 -8.13 21.60 7.31
C GLY A 324 -6.82 21.52 6.53
N ASP A 325 -5.75 20.97 7.11
CA ASP A 325 -4.43 20.88 6.44
C ASP A 325 -4.41 19.87 5.30
N LEU A 326 -5.23 18.81 5.40
CA LEU A 326 -5.28 17.74 4.40
C LEU A 326 -5.84 18.19 3.06
N LEU A 327 -6.85 19.08 3.07
CA LEU A 327 -7.57 19.57 1.90
C LEU A 327 -7.29 21.06 1.62
N GLY A 328 -6.40 21.69 2.40
CA GLY A 328 -5.94 23.05 2.20
C GLY A 328 -4.86 23.10 1.12
N GLY A 329 -5.11 23.84 0.05
CA GLY A 329 -4.16 24.09 -1.05
C GLY A 329 -3.23 25.26 -0.77
#